data_72b3c7187c07306ecaa3b551fc70620b
#
_entry.id   72b3c7187c07306ecaa3b551fc70620b
#
_cell.length_a   1.000
_cell.length_b   1.000
_cell.length_c   1.000
_cell.angle_alpha   90.00
_cell.angle_beta   90.00
_cell.angle_gamma   90.00
#
_symmetry.space_group_name_H-M   'P 1'
#
loop_
_entity.id
_entity.type
_entity.pdbx_description
1 polymer ?
#
loop_
_entity_poly.entity_id
_entity_poly.type
_entity_poly.pdbx_seq_one_letter_code
_entity_poly.pdbx_strand_id
1 'polypeptide(L)'
;NGPEASPYYHPFPSVTLSLSPDNTLVIDAPLVCDERLVTNDVARLLPDGSFAIIGRKDNIINSGGIKIQIEEVEERLRPYIMGDFAITSVPDEKLGEAVTLLTEVTNVTGSLLPTQPEACCQGNRKPAVKAIGSLLSRELMGCLPKYQRPRFVLKVEAIPKTGSGKIDRAACRELARNIITKTL
;
A
#
# COMPACT_ATOMS: atom_id res chain seq x y z
N ASN A 1 -18.57 -17.70 -9.42
CA ASN A 1 -17.48 -18.14 -8.55
C ASN A 1 -16.48 -18.89 -9.42
N GLY A 2 -15.48 -18.20 -9.98
CA GLY A 2 -14.34 -18.82 -10.61
C GLY A 2 -13.44 -19.43 -9.53
N PRO A 3 -12.59 -20.43 -9.87
CA PRO A 3 -11.62 -20.97 -8.94
C PRO A 3 -10.74 -19.82 -8.42
N GLU A 4 -10.52 -19.78 -7.12
CA GLU A 4 -9.57 -18.82 -6.53
C GLU A 4 -8.24 -19.00 -7.23
N ALA A 5 -7.80 -17.96 -7.95
CA ALA A 5 -6.53 -18.00 -8.64
C ALA A 5 -5.43 -18.16 -7.57
N SER A 6 -4.63 -19.22 -7.69
CA SER A 6 -3.49 -19.42 -6.81
C SER A 6 -2.60 -18.16 -6.87
N PRO A 7 -2.17 -17.61 -5.72
CA PRO A 7 -1.23 -16.50 -5.70
C PRO A 7 0.18 -16.91 -6.14
N TYR A 8 0.38 -18.20 -6.45
CA TYR A 8 1.66 -18.77 -6.85
C TYR A 8 1.70 -19.02 -8.35
N TYR A 9 2.82 -18.69 -8.93
CA TYR A 9 3.12 -18.90 -10.36
C TYR A 9 4.16 -19.99 -10.51
N HIS A 10 4.11 -20.73 -11.60
CA HIS A 10 5.12 -21.72 -11.96
C HIS A 10 5.86 -21.23 -13.19
N PRO A 11 7.22 -21.21 -13.18
CA PRO A 11 7.99 -20.89 -14.37
C PRO A 11 7.84 -21.99 -15.43
N PHE A 12 8.03 -21.63 -16.69
CA PHE A 12 8.17 -22.63 -17.73
C PHE A 12 9.45 -23.47 -17.52
N PRO A 13 9.50 -24.73 -17.98
CA PRO A 13 10.65 -25.62 -17.75
C PRO A 13 12.00 -25.09 -18.23
N SER A 14 12.00 -24.18 -19.23
CA SER A 14 13.19 -23.54 -19.78
C SER A 14 13.60 -22.25 -19.07
N VAL A 15 12.88 -21.85 -18.01
CA VAL A 15 13.12 -20.61 -17.29
C VAL A 15 13.64 -20.91 -15.88
N THR A 16 14.78 -20.34 -15.54
CA THR A 16 15.36 -20.42 -14.20
C THR A 16 15.13 -19.11 -13.47
N LEU A 17 14.62 -19.21 -12.24
CA LEU A 17 14.37 -18.06 -11.37
C LEU A 17 15.36 -18.02 -10.23
N SER A 18 15.81 -16.82 -9.88
CA SER A 18 16.62 -16.56 -8.70
C SER A 18 16.26 -15.22 -8.09
N LEU A 19 16.79 -14.91 -6.90
CA LEU A 19 16.60 -13.62 -6.26
C LEU A 19 17.91 -12.83 -6.27
N SER A 20 17.81 -11.53 -6.49
CA SER A 20 18.90 -10.59 -6.28
C SER A 20 19.16 -10.39 -4.77
N PRO A 21 20.25 -9.72 -4.37
CA PRO A 21 20.50 -9.36 -2.98
C PRO A 21 19.37 -8.52 -2.34
N ASP A 22 18.59 -7.82 -3.16
CA ASP A 22 17.45 -7.01 -2.72
C ASP A 22 16.11 -7.80 -2.74
N ASN A 23 16.16 -9.12 -2.92
CA ASN A 23 15.00 -10.01 -3.08
C ASN A 23 14.13 -9.68 -4.31
N THR A 24 14.67 -9.02 -5.32
CA THR A 24 13.96 -8.86 -6.59
C THR A 24 14.14 -10.08 -7.49
N LEU A 25 13.12 -10.35 -8.28
CA LEU A 25 13.10 -11.51 -9.18
C LEU A 25 14.14 -11.35 -10.30
N VAL A 26 14.96 -12.35 -10.48
CA VAL A 26 15.91 -12.48 -11.59
C VAL A 26 15.44 -13.65 -12.45
N ILE A 27 15.25 -13.37 -13.74
CA ILE A 27 14.76 -14.33 -14.72
C ILE A 27 15.90 -14.66 -15.71
N ASP A 28 16.19 -15.94 -15.82
CA ASP A 28 17.13 -16.50 -16.80
C ASP A 28 16.33 -17.40 -17.77
N ALA A 29 16.16 -16.93 -18.99
CA ALA A 29 15.32 -17.57 -19.99
C ALA A 29 16.06 -17.63 -21.36
N PRO A 30 17.10 -18.47 -21.51
CA PRO A 30 18.01 -18.46 -22.64
C PRO A 30 17.36 -18.75 -24.01
N LEU A 31 16.15 -19.32 -24.01
CA LEU A 31 15.38 -19.50 -25.25
C LEU A 31 14.64 -18.23 -25.71
N VAL A 32 14.58 -17.20 -24.84
CA VAL A 32 13.85 -15.95 -25.09
C VAL A 32 14.79 -14.75 -25.12
N CYS A 33 15.77 -14.72 -24.23
CA CYS A 33 16.74 -13.64 -24.09
C CYS A 33 18.08 -14.20 -23.62
N ASP A 34 19.18 -13.78 -24.26
CA ASP A 34 20.52 -14.21 -23.89
C ASP A 34 21.01 -13.61 -22.57
N GLU A 35 20.41 -12.50 -22.14
CA GLU A 35 20.77 -11.82 -20.90
C GLU A 35 19.79 -12.13 -19.78
N ARG A 36 20.34 -12.20 -18.57
CA ARG A 36 19.50 -12.29 -17.34
C ARG A 36 18.73 -11.00 -17.12
N LEU A 37 17.43 -11.11 -16.97
CA LEU A 37 16.57 -9.99 -16.65
C LEU A 37 16.45 -9.82 -15.13
N VAL A 38 17.00 -8.74 -14.60
CA VAL A 38 16.79 -8.33 -13.20
C VAL A 38 15.59 -7.41 -13.15
N THR A 39 14.52 -7.86 -12.51
CA THR A 39 13.29 -7.07 -12.40
C THR A 39 13.30 -6.16 -11.17
N ASN A 40 12.34 -5.23 -11.09
CA ASN A 40 12.05 -4.47 -9.87
C ASN A 40 10.95 -5.13 -9.00
N ASP A 41 10.52 -6.34 -9.36
CA ASP A 41 9.48 -7.04 -8.63
C ASP A 41 10.10 -7.86 -7.50
N VAL A 42 9.72 -7.57 -6.27
CA VAL A 42 10.10 -8.34 -5.08
C VAL A 42 9.33 -9.65 -5.10
N ALA A 43 10.04 -10.77 -5.00
CA ALA A 43 9.45 -12.08 -5.11
C ALA A 43 9.87 -12.99 -3.96
N ARG A 44 9.09 -14.05 -3.77
CA ARG A 44 9.41 -15.19 -2.90
C ARG A 44 9.43 -16.45 -3.74
N LEU A 45 10.55 -17.18 -3.70
CA LEU A 45 10.64 -18.51 -4.29
C LEU A 45 10.27 -19.55 -3.25
N LEU A 46 9.53 -20.57 -3.65
CA LEU A 46 9.15 -21.68 -2.80
C LEU A 46 9.98 -22.93 -3.13
N PRO A 47 10.09 -23.90 -2.18
CA PRO A 47 10.89 -25.12 -2.39
C PRO A 47 10.43 -26.02 -3.54
N ASP A 48 9.17 -25.91 -3.95
CA ASP A 48 8.59 -26.63 -5.08
C ASP A 48 8.86 -25.97 -6.45
N GLY A 49 9.63 -24.88 -6.47
CA GLY A 49 9.97 -24.10 -7.67
C GLY A 49 8.88 -23.10 -8.07
N SER A 50 7.78 -23.01 -7.36
CA SER A 50 6.79 -21.97 -7.57
C SER A 50 7.28 -20.62 -6.98
N PHE A 51 6.65 -19.52 -7.38
CA PHE A 51 7.00 -18.20 -6.87
C PHE A 51 5.76 -17.32 -6.70
N ALA A 52 5.89 -16.33 -5.83
CA ALA A 52 4.89 -15.28 -5.64
C ALA A 52 5.54 -13.91 -5.79
N ILE A 53 4.86 -12.99 -6.46
CA ILE A 53 5.23 -11.59 -6.49
C ILE A 53 4.63 -10.92 -5.26
N ILE A 54 5.46 -10.31 -4.43
CA ILE A 54 5.06 -9.64 -3.19
C ILE A 54 4.74 -8.17 -3.46
N GLY A 55 5.50 -7.53 -4.37
CA GLY A 55 5.33 -6.12 -4.72
C GLY A 55 6.51 -5.60 -5.51
N ARG A 56 6.73 -4.29 -5.49
CA ARG A 56 7.84 -3.68 -6.22
C ARG A 56 8.85 -3.05 -5.27
N LYS A 57 10.12 -3.11 -5.63
CA LYS A 57 11.22 -2.45 -4.90
C LYS A 57 10.98 -0.95 -4.73
N ASP A 58 10.37 -0.29 -5.71
CA ASP A 58 10.08 1.14 -5.70
C ASP A 58 8.94 1.52 -4.74
N ASN A 59 8.16 0.53 -4.28
CA ASN A 59 7.00 0.70 -3.40
C ASN A 59 7.31 0.31 -1.94
N ILE A 60 8.56 0.47 -1.50
CA ILE A 60 8.96 0.22 -0.12
C ILE A 60 8.98 1.52 0.66
N ILE A 61 8.30 1.55 1.81
CA ILE A 61 8.36 2.62 2.81
C ILE A 61 9.40 2.24 3.85
N ASN A 62 10.36 3.13 4.12
CA ASN A 62 11.34 2.92 5.18
C ASN A 62 10.94 3.70 6.44
N SER A 63 10.23 3.03 7.33
CA SER A 63 9.70 3.65 8.55
C SER A 63 10.46 3.16 9.79
N GLY A 64 11.25 4.03 10.40
CA GLY A 64 12.06 3.69 11.58
C GLY A 64 13.06 2.57 11.32
N GLY A 65 13.63 2.48 10.12
CA GLY A 65 14.56 1.41 9.71
C GLY A 65 13.88 0.10 9.28
N ILE A 66 12.55 0.02 9.33
CA ILE A 66 11.78 -1.15 8.88
C ILE A 66 11.32 -0.93 7.46
N LYS A 67 11.65 -1.87 6.56
CA LYS A 67 11.16 -1.88 5.18
C LYS A 67 9.75 -2.43 5.14
N ILE A 68 8.79 -1.62 4.71
CA ILE A 68 7.36 -1.96 4.64
C ILE A 68 6.95 -1.98 3.18
N GLN A 69 6.46 -3.11 2.72
CA GLN A 69 5.94 -3.26 1.37
C GLN A 69 4.51 -2.70 1.30
N ILE A 70 4.29 -1.72 0.43
CA ILE A 70 2.97 -1.06 0.29
C ILE A 70 1.88 -2.07 -0.05
N GLU A 71 2.14 -2.95 -1.01
CA GLU A 71 1.18 -3.93 -1.51
C GLU A 71 0.74 -4.91 -0.42
N GLU A 72 1.65 -5.32 0.46
CA GLU A 72 1.32 -6.20 1.59
C GLU A 72 0.36 -5.52 2.58
N VAL A 73 0.56 -4.24 2.84
CA VAL A 73 -0.33 -3.47 3.72
C VAL A 73 -1.69 -3.28 3.07
N GLU A 74 -1.72 -2.95 1.77
CA GLU A 74 -2.97 -2.77 1.02
C GLU A 74 -3.78 -4.07 0.92
N GLU A 75 -3.12 -5.21 0.67
CA GLU A 75 -3.78 -6.50 0.62
C GLU A 75 -4.48 -6.84 1.95
N ARG A 76 -3.80 -6.60 3.07
CA ARG A 76 -4.36 -6.81 4.41
C ARG A 76 -5.51 -5.85 4.74
N LEU A 77 -5.48 -4.63 4.21
CA LEU A 77 -6.53 -3.64 4.44
C LEU A 77 -7.74 -3.81 3.52
N ARG A 78 -7.57 -4.43 2.36
CA ARG A 78 -8.62 -4.57 1.34
C ARG A 78 -9.94 -5.17 1.85
N PRO A 79 -9.97 -6.18 2.73
CA PRO A 79 -11.23 -6.71 3.28
C PRO A 79 -12.01 -5.72 4.14
N TYR A 80 -11.35 -4.68 4.65
CA TYR A 80 -11.90 -3.73 5.63
C TYR A 80 -12.24 -2.37 5.04
N ILE A 81 -11.72 -2.05 3.86
CA ILE A 81 -11.93 -0.75 3.21
C ILE A 81 -12.68 -0.97 1.91
N MET A 82 -13.88 -0.43 1.83
CA MET A 82 -14.66 -0.42 0.60
C MET A 82 -14.24 0.75 -0.29
N GLY A 83 -14.08 0.49 -1.59
CA GLY A 83 -13.69 1.50 -2.58
C GLY A 83 -12.19 1.66 -2.75
N ASP A 84 -11.80 2.75 -3.42
CA ASP A 84 -10.41 3.01 -3.72
C ASP A 84 -9.68 3.61 -2.52
N PHE A 85 -8.54 3.06 -2.23
CA PHE A 85 -7.61 3.56 -1.23
C PHE A 85 -6.16 3.30 -1.67
N ALA A 86 -5.23 4.01 -1.08
CA ALA A 86 -3.81 3.81 -1.34
C ALA A 86 -2.99 3.96 -0.06
N ILE A 87 -1.98 3.13 0.10
CA ILE A 87 -0.93 3.32 1.09
C ILE A 87 0.20 4.11 0.45
N THR A 88 0.68 5.12 1.16
CA THR A 88 1.82 5.96 0.77
C THR A 88 2.63 6.34 1.99
N SER A 89 3.68 7.14 1.80
CA SER A 89 4.47 7.70 2.90
C SER A 89 4.54 9.21 2.84
N VAL A 90 4.73 9.80 4.02
CA VAL A 90 5.08 11.21 4.19
C VAL A 90 6.31 11.30 5.07
N PRO A 91 7.15 12.36 4.92
CA PRO A 91 8.28 12.60 5.80
C PRO A 91 7.85 12.68 7.27
N ASP A 92 8.64 12.07 8.15
CA ASP A 92 8.45 12.09 9.60
C ASP A 92 9.79 12.28 10.30
N GLU A 93 9.89 13.21 11.25
CA GLU A 93 11.15 13.55 11.91
C GLU A 93 11.76 12.38 12.70
N LYS A 94 10.91 11.49 13.26
CA LYS A 94 11.36 10.37 14.10
C LYS A 94 11.57 9.08 13.31
N LEU A 95 10.74 8.85 12.30
CA LEU A 95 10.71 7.59 11.56
C LEU A 95 11.39 7.69 10.18
N GLY A 96 11.76 8.89 9.74
CA GLY A 96 12.15 9.16 8.36
C GLY A 96 10.93 9.23 7.45
N GLU A 97 10.17 8.13 7.36
CA GLU A 97 8.91 8.05 6.64
C GLU A 97 7.80 7.48 7.55
N ALA A 98 6.62 8.10 7.52
CA ALA A 98 5.44 7.60 8.19
C ALA A 98 4.46 6.99 7.20
N VAL A 99 4.00 5.77 7.48
CA VAL A 99 2.95 5.11 6.70
C VAL A 99 1.69 5.94 6.75
N THR A 100 1.09 6.20 5.60
CA THR A 100 -0.07 7.06 5.43
C THR A 100 -1.11 6.37 4.56
N LEU A 101 -2.34 6.34 5.01
CA LEU A 101 -3.49 5.83 4.26
C LEU A 101 -4.23 7.00 3.60
N LEU A 102 -4.38 6.94 2.28
CA LEU A 102 -5.31 7.76 1.52
C LEU A 102 -6.60 6.98 1.29
N THR A 103 -7.76 7.59 1.53
CA THR A 103 -9.05 6.97 1.26
C THR A 103 -10.04 8.01 0.72
N GLU A 104 -10.91 7.60 -0.19
CA GLU A 104 -11.94 8.47 -0.73
C GLU A 104 -13.02 8.77 0.32
N VAL A 105 -13.58 9.97 0.27
CA VAL A 105 -14.56 10.47 1.26
C VAL A 105 -15.81 9.60 1.34
N THR A 106 -16.20 8.98 0.22
CA THR A 106 -17.48 8.27 0.09
C THR A 106 -17.43 6.79 0.48
N ASN A 107 -16.25 6.23 0.73
CA ASN A 107 -16.08 4.77 0.72
C ASN A 107 -15.77 4.14 2.08
N VAL A 108 -15.93 4.88 3.17
CA VAL A 108 -15.96 4.28 4.51
C VAL A 108 -17.43 4.05 4.88
N THR A 109 -18.08 3.13 4.14
CA THR A 109 -19.46 2.75 4.44
C THR A 109 -19.46 1.60 5.43
N GLY A 110 -20.20 1.82 6.47
CA GLY A 110 -20.64 0.78 7.38
C GLY A 110 -19.76 0.60 8.61
N SER A 111 -20.37 0.74 9.75
CA SER A 111 -19.97 0.20 11.07
C SER A 111 -18.63 0.60 11.68
N LEU A 112 -17.76 1.30 10.98
CA LEU A 112 -16.45 1.70 11.50
C LEU A 112 -16.40 3.13 12.04
N LEU A 113 -17.51 3.86 11.94
CA LEU A 113 -17.66 5.17 12.58
C LEU A 113 -18.67 5.01 13.74
N PRO A 114 -18.28 5.31 14.98
CA PRO A 114 -19.27 5.54 16.01
C PRO A 114 -20.11 6.73 15.59
N THR A 115 -21.40 6.49 15.40
CA THR A 115 -22.42 7.53 15.27
C THR A 115 -22.35 8.42 16.52
N GLN A 116 -21.81 9.61 16.36
CA GLN A 116 -22.02 10.68 17.31
C GLN A 116 -22.76 11.84 16.65
N PRO A 117 -23.75 12.43 17.35
CA PRO A 117 -24.67 13.38 16.79
C PRO A 117 -23.98 14.69 16.42
N GLU A 118 -24.53 15.30 15.37
CA GLU A 118 -24.16 16.58 14.83
C GLU A 118 -24.12 17.66 15.91
N ALA A 119 -22.92 18.22 16.13
CA ALA A 119 -22.81 19.56 16.70
C ALA A 119 -22.46 20.53 15.60
N CYS A 120 -23.46 21.29 15.23
CA CYS A 120 -23.41 22.42 14.32
C CYS A 120 -22.40 23.44 14.82
N CYS A 121 -21.31 23.69 14.06
CA CYS A 121 -20.56 24.93 14.13
C CYS A 121 -20.04 25.29 12.73
N GLN A 122 -20.58 26.35 12.18
CA GLN A 122 -20.11 27.08 11.02
C GLN A 122 -18.70 27.65 11.30
N GLY A 123 -17.79 27.52 10.35
CA GLY A 123 -16.53 28.24 10.37
C GLY A 123 -15.37 27.45 9.74
N ASN A 124 -14.90 27.92 8.60
CA ASN A 124 -13.60 27.71 7.95
C ASN A 124 -12.92 26.36 8.21
N ARG A 125 -13.28 25.33 7.42
CA ARG A 125 -12.74 23.98 7.61
C ARG A 125 -11.39 23.86 6.93
N LYS A 126 -10.32 23.91 7.71
CA LYS A 126 -9.04 23.31 7.33
C LYS A 126 -9.26 21.79 7.12
N PRO A 127 -8.64 21.15 6.11
CA PRO A 127 -8.74 19.70 5.95
C PRO A 127 -8.23 19.03 7.23
N ALA A 128 -9.09 18.26 7.86
CA ALA A 128 -8.78 17.69 9.17
C ALA A 128 -7.82 16.51 9.01
N VAL A 129 -6.55 16.72 9.30
CA VAL A 129 -5.63 15.64 9.66
C VAL A 129 -6.07 15.18 11.07
N LYS A 130 -6.95 14.18 11.12
CA LYS A 130 -7.29 13.57 12.39
C LYS A 130 -6.25 12.50 12.73
N ALA A 131 -5.63 12.66 13.88
CA ALA A 131 -4.83 11.60 14.47
C ALA A 131 -5.65 10.28 14.49
N ILE A 132 -5.03 9.20 14.10
CA ILE A 132 -5.58 7.87 13.74
C ILE A 132 -6.53 7.27 14.77
N GLY A 133 -6.46 7.67 16.03
CA GLY A 133 -7.17 7.01 17.14
C GLY A 133 -8.69 6.96 17.04
N SER A 134 -9.31 7.79 16.18
CA SER A 134 -10.77 7.89 16.10
C SER A 134 -11.38 7.47 14.75
N LEU A 135 -10.56 7.18 13.73
CA LEU A 135 -11.04 6.90 12.38
C LEU A 135 -10.82 5.45 11.92
N LEU A 136 -9.92 4.72 12.58
CA LEU A 136 -9.68 3.31 12.28
C LEU A 136 -10.29 2.48 13.41
N SER A 137 -11.20 1.57 13.07
CA SER A 137 -11.76 0.63 14.04
C SER A 137 -10.66 -0.21 14.67
N ARG A 138 -10.92 -0.71 15.87
CA ARG A 138 -10.03 -1.61 16.60
C ARG A 138 -9.67 -2.83 15.75
N GLU A 139 -10.58 -3.28 14.90
CA GLU A 139 -10.42 -4.42 13.98
C GLU A 139 -9.40 -4.12 12.88
N LEU A 140 -9.51 -2.96 12.21
CA LEU A 140 -8.55 -2.54 11.19
C LEU A 140 -7.14 -2.39 11.75
N MET A 141 -7.02 -1.90 12.99
CA MET A 141 -5.72 -1.79 13.67
C MET A 141 -5.18 -3.15 14.11
N GLY A 142 -6.07 -4.15 14.31
CA GLY A 142 -5.70 -5.52 14.68
C GLY A 142 -5.13 -6.35 13.54
N CYS A 143 -5.54 -6.10 12.29
CA CYS A 143 -5.08 -6.87 11.13
C CYS A 143 -3.65 -6.53 10.71
N LEU A 144 -3.09 -5.39 11.16
CA LEU A 144 -1.73 -4.95 10.82
C LEU A 144 -0.79 -5.04 12.01
N PRO A 145 0.46 -5.50 11.81
CA PRO A 145 1.54 -5.34 12.77
C PRO A 145 1.73 -3.86 13.13
N LYS A 146 2.16 -3.60 14.36
CA LYS A 146 2.26 -2.24 14.90
C LYS A 146 3.05 -1.27 14.00
N TYR A 147 4.12 -1.74 13.37
CA TYR A 147 4.99 -0.95 12.49
C TYR A 147 4.40 -0.71 11.09
N GLN A 148 3.42 -1.51 10.65
CA GLN A 148 2.72 -1.34 9.36
C GLN A 148 1.48 -0.45 9.48
N ARG A 149 1.07 -0.10 10.71
CA ARG A 149 -0.13 0.70 10.94
C ARG A 149 0.04 2.11 10.39
N PRO A 150 -0.91 2.60 9.59
CA PRO A 150 -0.85 3.98 9.12
C PRO A 150 -0.84 4.96 10.29
N ARG A 151 0.10 5.89 10.29
CA ARG A 151 0.16 6.98 11.27
C ARG A 151 -0.81 8.11 10.93
N PHE A 152 -1.05 8.30 9.64
CA PHE A 152 -1.98 9.30 9.14
C PHE A 152 -3.04 8.64 8.26
N VAL A 153 -4.28 9.14 8.38
CA VAL A 153 -5.38 8.79 7.49
C VAL A 153 -5.89 10.08 6.87
N LEU A 154 -5.75 10.18 5.57
CA LEU A 154 -6.10 11.36 4.80
C LEU A 154 -7.31 11.02 3.91
N LYS A 155 -8.37 11.80 4.06
CA LYS A 155 -9.53 11.73 3.17
C LYS A 155 -9.27 12.60 1.96
N VAL A 156 -9.44 12.02 0.77
CA VAL A 156 -9.26 12.69 -0.51
C VAL A 156 -10.53 12.56 -1.35
N GLU A 157 -10.71 13.44 -2.31
CA GLU A 157 -11.86 13.38 -3.23
C GLU A 157 -11.76 12.18 -4.17
N ALA A 158 -10.56 11.90 -4.68
CA ALA A 158 -10.27 10.76 -5.53
C ALA A 158 -8.82 10.30 -5.33
N ILE A 159 -8.61 8.98 -5.44
CA ILE A 159 -7.27 8.40 -5.46
C ILE A 159 -6.66 8.62 -6.85
N PRO A 160 -5.47 9.26 -6.95
CA PRO A 160 -4.80 9.45 -8.23
C PRO A 160 -4.54 8.13 -8.95
N LYS A 161 -4.90 8.08 -10.24
CA LYS A 161 -4.70 6.92 -11.10
C LYS A 161 -3.95 7.30 -12.36
N THR A 162 -3.16 6.36 -12.87
CA THR A 162 -2.50 6.47 -14.18
C THR A 162 -3.53 6.38 -15.31
N GLY A 163 -3.13 6.72 -16.53
CA GLY A 163 -3.99 6.56 -17.71
C GLY A 163 -4.46 5.12 -17.97
N SER A 164 -3.80 4.12 -17.38
CA SER A 164 -4.19 2.70 -17.42
C SER A 164 -5.14 2.28 -16.28
N GLY A 165 -5.56 3.23 -15.43
CA GLY A 165 -6.47 2.97 -14.32
C GLY A 165 -5.81 2.39 -13.06
N LYS A 166 -4.48 2.25 -13.03
CA LYS A 166 -3.74 1.79 -11.84
C LYS A 166 -3.47 2.97 -10.90
N ILE A 167 -3.30 2.71 -9.60
CA ILE A 167 -2.93 3.73 -8.62
C ILE A 167 -1.59 4.37 -9.01
N ASP A 168 -1.58 5.70 -9.13
CA ASP A 168 -0.37 6.49 -9.34
C ASP A 168 0.33 6.74 -8.01
N ARG A 169 1.35 5.96 -7.72
CA ARG A 169 2.10 6.00 -6.45
C ARG A 169 2.80 7.33 -6.22
N ALA A 170 3.33 7.93 -7.28
CA ALA A 170 4.03 9.21 -7.20
C ALA A 170 3.05 10.35 -6.88
N ALA A 171 1.94 10.42 -7.61
CA ALA A 171 0.90 11.40 -7.37
C ALA A 171 0.24 11.23 -5.99
N CYS A 172 0.02 10.00 -5.51
CA CYS A 172 -0.47 9.74 -4.15
C CYS A 172 0.49 10.27 -3.08
N ARG A 173 1.80 10.06 -3.25
CA ARG A 173 2.82 10.56 -2.31
C ARG A 173 2.85 12.08 -2.28
N GLU A 174 2.79 12.72 -3.42
CA GLU A 174 2.76 14.17 -3.52
C GLU A 174 1.49 14.75 -2.90
N LEU A 175 0.33 14.19 -3.21
CA LEU A 175 -0.95 14.59 -2.62
C LEU A 175 -0.92 14.51 -1.09
N ALA A 176 -0.41 13.41 -0.53
CA ALA A 176 -0.29 13.23 0.91
C ALA A 176 0.62 14.29 1.55
N ARG A 177 1.77 14.56 0.95
CA ARG A 177 2.70 15.61 1.39
C ARG A 177 2.03 16.97 1.42
N ASN A 178 1.36 17.34 0.33
CA ASN A 178 0.69 18.63 0.19
C ASN A 178 -0.40 18.85 1.24
N ILE A 179 -1.16 17.80 1.58
CA ILE A 179 -2.20 17.87 2.61
C ILE A 179 -1.55 18.09 3.98
N ILE A 180 -0.51 17.33 4.33
CA ILE A 180 0.14 17.42 5.65
C ILE A 180 0.86 18.77 5.81
N THR A 181 1.59 19.23 4.78
CA THR A 181 2.30 20.53 4.83
C THR A 181 1.34 21.72 4.99
N LYS A 182 0.13 21.63 4.44
CA LYS A 182 -0.88 22.69 4.61
C LYS A 182 -1.58 22.68 5.98
N THR A 183 -1.39 21.61 6.75
CA THR A 183 -2.11 21.39 8.01
C THR A 183 -1.22 21.62 9.23
N LEU A 184 0.10 21.61 9.07
CA LEU A 184 1.10 22.02 10.06
C LEU A 184 1.34 23.52 9.96
#